data_f8bc214eca17fe2584f6f03fb36173e0
#
_entry.id   f8bc214eca17fe2584f6f03fb36173e0
#
_cell.length_a   1.000
_cell.length_b   1.000
_cell.length_c   1.000
_cell.angle_alpha   90.00
_cell.angle_beta   90.00
_cell.angle_gamma   90.00
#
_symmetry.space_group_name_H-M   'P 1'
#
loop_
_entity.id
_entity.type
_entity.pdbx_description
1 polymer ?
#
loop_
_entity_poly.entity_id
_entity_poly.type
_entity_poly.pdbx_seq_one_letter_code
_entity_poly.pdbx_strand_id
1 'polypeptide(L)'
;MPHSLNIAIVGAGPVGCLLARLLLNCPRLRLVIYEADTSPDSRGQGGTLDLHDGTGIAALKKAGLYDEFLRHARFDGEALLLCDKDLTGYLQFAKGESDNSRGSPEVDRTVLRQLLLDSLPPGTIRWGHKLLSVSDGNVLHFAQGIEQGFDLVVGADGAWSRVRRFLTPERPSFCGIEGYAFIIPDAAQTAPKVSELVNRGSLYAYSDGKALMGQQLGDGSIQVSVYTTESQDNDALFSADDESRRHQIARQFSDWAPELLELLAPTSEYEMTRRIYTLPVGFQWPGHPAITLVGDAAHLMPPFAGEGVNLGFEDVMKLSDAIRGFIIGGYSTVDEMLRVYEKDAFQRARRGQELSVGVMQDMFFTPGAPRTSIERWMIRHVRYRIHPWAFRILYPVIAVNIYIFYFLYKLFR
;
A
#
# COMPACT_ATOMS: atom_id res chain seq x y z
N MET A 1 38.81 13.32 -10.55
CA MET A 1 37.63 13.10 -11.36
C MET A 1 36.53 12.68 -10.41
N PRO A 2 35.30 13.20 -10.49
CA PRO A 2 34.25 12.76 -9.61
C PRO A 2 33.98 11.28 -9.91
N HIS A 3 34.07 10.44 -8.86
CA HIS A 3 33.83 9.02 -8.94
C HIS A 3 32.36 8.75 -9.36
N SER A 4 32.12 7.63 -10.07
CA SER A 4 30.76 7.17 -10.34
C SER A 4 30.12 6.70 -9.03
N LEU A 5 28.89 7.10 -8.75
CA LEU A 5 28.12 6.66 -7.59
C LEU A 5 27.58 5.24 -7.83
N ASN A 6 27.96 4.30 -6.97
CA ASN A 6 27.49 2.91 -7.04
C ASN A 6 26.33 2.70 -6.04
N ILE A 7 25.16 2.34 -6.54
CA ILE A 7 23.95 2.17 -5.72
C ILE A 7 23.49 0.72 -5.75
N ALA A 8 23.27 0.13 -4.56
CA ALA A 8 22.53 -1.10 -4.40
C ALA A 8 21.10 -0.79 -3.94
N ILE A 9 20.10 -1.32 -4.65
CA ILE A 9 18.70 -1.31 -4.23
C ILE A 9 18.36 -2.74 -3.80
N VAL A 10 17.83 -2.91 -2.61
CA VAL A 10 17.42 -4.22 -2.10
C VAL A 10 15.91 -4.33 -2.18
N GLY A 11 15.42 -5.20 -3.08
CA GLY A 11 14.01 -5.43 -3.37
C GLY A 11 13.56 -4.90 -4.74
N ALA A 12 13.05 -5.79 -5.60
CA ALA A 12 12.43 -5.47 -6.90
C ALA A 12 10.89 -5.39 -6.80
N GLY A 13 10.38 -4.90 -5.69
CA GLY A 13 8.98 -4.46 -5.59
C GLY A 13 8.74 -3.18 -6.39
N PRO A 14 7.47 -2.73 -6.50
CA PRO A 14 7.14 -1.52 -7.28
C PRO A 14 7.98 -0.30 -6.92
N VAL A 15 8.26 -0.09 -5.63
CA VAL A 15 9.05 1.05 -5.13
C VAL A 15 10.52 0.97 -5.58
N GLY A 16 11.15 -0.22 -5.43
CA GLY A 16 12.56 -0.41 -5.84
C GLY A 16 12.74 -0.31 -7.35
N CYS A 17 11.84 -0.90 -8.14
CA CYS A 17 11.86 -0.81 -9.60
C CYS A 17 11.66 0.63 -10.08
N LEU A 18 10.73 1.39 -9.48
CA LEU A 18 10.50 2.78 -9.84
C LEU A 18 11.72 3.66 -9.51
N LEU A 19 12.38 3.44 -8.36
CA LEU A 19 13.63 4.15 -8.05
C LEU A 19 14.69 3.91 -9.13
N ALA A 20 14.90 2.64 -9.49
CA ALA A 20 15.85 2.29 -10.54
C ALA A 20 15.48 2.96 -11.86
N ARG A 21 14.21 2.90 -12.28
CA ARG A 21 13.72 3.55 -13.49
C ARG A 21 13.97 5.06 -13.51
N LEU A 22 13.71 5.74 -12.41
CA LEU A 22 13.95 7.18 -12.26
C LEU A 22 15.44 7.54 -12.37
N LEU A 23 16.35 6.62 -12.06
CA LEU A 23 17.80 6.84 -12.06
C LEU A 23 18.53 6.35 -13.32
N LEU A 24 17.89 5.59 -14.22
CA LEU A 24 18.55 4.96 -15.38
C LEU A 24 19.37 5.92 -16.24
N ASN A 25 18.87 7.12 -16.48
CA ASN A 25 19.53 8.11 -17.33
C ASN A 25 20.39 9.11 -16.54
N CYS A 26 20.74 8.78 -15.30
CA CYS A 26 21.57 9.65 -14.50
C CYS A 26 23.06 9.43 -14.84
N PRO A 27 23.78 10.45 -15.29
CA PRO A 27 25.20 10.29 -15.63
C PRO A 27 26.00 9.93 -14.38
N ARG A 28 27.08 9.17 -14.57
CA ARG A 28 28.01 8.76 -13.48
C ARG A 28 27.33 7.97 -12.36
N LEU A 29 26.27 7.23 -12.68
CA LEU A 29 25.58 6.37 -11.74
C LEU A 29 25.62 4.91 -12.23
N ARG A 30 25.94 3.99 -11.34
CA ARG A 30 25.79 2.55 -11.53
C ARG A 30 24.83 2.04 -10.49
N LEU A 31 23.84 1.28 -10.89
CA LEU A 31 22.87 0.70 -9.97
C LEU A 31 22.64 -0.78 -10.27
N VAL A 32 22.31 -1.51 -9.22
CA VAL A 32 21.90 -2.89 -9.27
C VAL A 32 20.76 -3.09 -8.27
N ILE A 33 19.76 -3.90 -8.65
CA ILE A 33 18.68 -4.34 -7.74
C ILE A 33 18.95 -5.78 -7.35
N TYR A 34 18.84 -6.11 -6.07
CA TYR A 34 18.90 -7.47 -5.53
C TYR A 34 17.50 -7.90 -5.10
N GLU A 35 17.01 -9.01 -5.69
CA GLU A 35 15.66 -9.51 -5.42
C GLU A 35 15.71 -10.95 -4.88
N ALA A 36 14.92 -11.18 -3.83
CA ALA A 36 14.82 -12.48 -3.18
C ALA A 36 14.09 -13.53 -4.03
N ASP A 37 13.11 -13.10 -4.83
CA ASP A 37 12.40 -13.97 -5.76
C ASP A 37 13.36 -14.48 -6.85
N THR A 38 13.10 -15.71 -7.32
CA THR A 38 13.96 -16.36 -8.34
C THR A 38 13.65 -15.88 -9.75
N SER A 39 12.44 -15.34 -9.98
CA SER A 39 11.99 -14.82 -11.28
C SER A 39 10.88 -13.78 -11.10
N PRO A 40 10.52 -13.02 -12.15
CA PRO A 40 9.38 -12.10 -12.11
C PRO A 40 8.05 -12.75 -11.72
N ASP A 41 7.86 -14.02 -12.12
CA ASP A 41 6.60 -14.76 -11.97
C ASP A 41 6.48 -15.51 -10.64
N SER A 42 7.46 -15.37 -9.73
CA SER A 42 7.54 -16.17 -8.50
C SER A 42 6.45 -15.87 -7.49
N ARG A 43 5.75 -14.73 -7.60
CA ARG A 43 4.66 -14.33 -6.68
C ARG A 43 3.47 -13.78 -7.44
N GLY A 44 2.30 -14.37 -7.23
CA GLY A 44 1.02 -13.75 -7.52
C GLY A 44 0.70 -12.72 -6.42
N GLN A 45 0.82 -11.43 -6.72
CA GLN A 45 0.34 -10.37 -5.83
C GLN A 45 -1.04 -9.93 -6.32
N GLY A 46 -2.12 -10.47 -5.71
CA GLY A 46 -3.48 -10.05 -6.04
C GLY A 46 -3.82 -8.65 -5.54
N GLY A 47 -4.95 -8.13 -6.03
CA GLY A 47 -5.53 -6.85 -5.65
C GLY A 47 -5.15 -5.70 -6.56
N THR A 48 -5.86 -4.58 -6.34
CA THR A 48 -5.68 -3.33 -7.06
C THR A 48 -4.96 -2.30 -6.21
N LEU A 49 -4.47 -1.27 -6.86
CA LEU A 49 -3.87 -0.07 -6.28
C LEU A 49 -4.50 1.14 -6.94
N ASP A 50 -4.95 2.09 -6.13
CA ASP A 50 -5.32 3.42 -6.58
C ASP A 50 -4.09 4.34 -6.53
N LEU A 51 -3.78 4.99 -7.66
CA LEU A 51 -2.64 5.89 -7.73
C LEU A 51 -3.12 7.35 -7.71
N HIS A 52 -2.58 8.14 -6.77
CA HIS A 52 -2.97 9.52 -6.56
C HIS A 52 -2.16 10.50 -7.42
N ASP A 53 -2.81 11.56 -7.90
CA ASP A 53 -2.21 12.50 -8.87
C ASP A 53 -0.90 13.14 -8.36
N GLY A 54 -0.86 13.63 -7.13
CA GLY A 54 0.33 14.30 -6.56
C GLY A 54 1.48 13.37 -6.18
N THR A 55 1.28 12.06 -6.15
CA THR A 55 2.24 11.06 -5.66
C THR A 55 2.47 9.95 -6.68
N GLY A 56 1.63 8.90 -6.68
CA GLY A 56 1.79 7.74 -7.57
C GLY A 56 1.80 8.13 -9.05
N ILE A 57 0.82 8.91 -9.49
CA ILE A 57 0.72 9.40 -10.88
C ILE A 57 1.89 10.33 -11.23
N ALA A 58 2.23 11.27 -10.34
CA ALA A 58 3.36 12.18 -10.56
C ALA A 58 4.68 11.41 -10.73
N ALA A 59 4.88 10.35 -9.96
CA ALA A 59 6.07 9.51 -10.06
C ALA A 59 6.13 8.74 -11.39
N LEU A 60 5.00 8.20 -11.88
CA LEU A 60 4.92 7.55 -13.19
C LEU A 60 5.14 8.54 -14.34
N LYS A 61 4.57 9.75 -14.26
CA LYS A 61 4.82 10.83 -15.23
C LYS A 61 6.32 11.16 -15.29
N LYS A 62 6.97 11.29 -14.13
CA LYS A 62 8.41 11.57 -14.02
C LYS A 62 9.28 10.43 -14.57
N ALA A 63 8.85 9.19 -14.40
CA ALA A 63 9.52 8.01 -14.93
C ALA A 63 9.32 7.80 -16.44
N GLY A 64 8.42 8.58 -17.09
CA GLY A 64 8.03 8.41 -18.49
C GLY A 64 7.20 7.15 -18.74
N LEU A 65 6.44 6.71 -17.75
CA LEU A 65 5.63 5.47 -17.78
C LEU A 65 4.13 5.75 -17.74
N TYR A 66 3.71 7.01 -17.74
CA TYR A 66 2.31 7.39 -17.57
C TYR A 66 1.42 6.93 -18.73
N ASP A 67 1.88 7.07 -19.97
CA ASP A 67 1.10 6.67 -21.14
C ASP A 67 0.90 5.15 -21.21
N GLU A 68 1.92 4.37 -20.80
CA GLU A 68 1.79 2.92 -20.68
C GLU A 68 0.86 2.53 -19.53
N PHE A 69 0.99 3.19 -18.39
CA PHE A 69 0.07 3.02 -17.27
C PHE A 69 -1.39 3.26 -17.68
N LEU A 70 -1.68 4.31 -18.47
CA LEU A 70 -3.05 4.63 -18.92
C LEU A 70 -3.72 3.51 -19.72
N ARG A 71 -2.95 2.64 -20.37
CA ARG A 71 -3.50 1.48 -21.11
C ARG A 71 -4.11 0.42 -20.17
N HIS A 72 -3.72 0.45 -18.93
CA HIS A 72 -4.12 -0.51 -17.89
C HIS A 72 -4.94 0.11 -16.76
N ALA A 73 -4.96 1.45 -16.70
CA ALA A 73 -5.64 2.20 -15.65
C ALA A 73 -7.16 2.13 -15.81
N ARG A 74 -7.85 1.87 -14.71
CA ARG A 74 -9.31 1.77 -14.67
C ARG A 74 -9.89 2.96 -13.91
N PHE A 75 -10.50 3.88 -14.66
CA PHE A 75 -11.18 5.04 -14.09
C PHE A 75 -12.58 4.69 -13.54
N ASP A 76 -13.23 3.67 -14.09
CA ASP A 76 -14.48 3.13 -13.59
C ASP A 76 -14.30 2.33 -12.28
N GLY A 77 -13.08 1.91 -11.96
CA GLY A 77 -12.69 1.34 -10.66
C GLY A 77 -12.80 2.30 -9.47
N GLU A 78 -12.98 3.59 -9.71
CA GLU A 78 -13.18 4.61 -8.66
C GLU A 78 -14.54 4.54 -7.96
N ALA A 79 -15.48 3.70 -8.41
CA ALA A 79 -16.73 3.46 -7.70
C ALA A 79 -16.44 2.88 -6.31
N LEU A 80 -17.09 3.41 -5.28
CA LEU A 80 -16.90 2.98 -3.90
C LEU A 80 -18.22 2.99 -3.15
N LEU A 81 -18.50 1.89 -2.46
CA LEU A 81 -19.54 1.80 -1.43
C LEU A 81 -18.88 1.44 -0.09
N LEU A 82 -19.01 2.32 0.91
CA LEU A 82 -18.68 2.03 2.29
C LEU A 82 -19.98 1.88 3.07
N CYS A 83 -20.22 0.72 3.68
CA CYS A 83 -21.46 0.37 4.38
C CYS A 83 -21.18 -0.39 5.69
N ASP A 84 -22.25 -0.65 6.45
CA ASP A 84 -22.24 -1.59 7.56
C ASP A 84 -22.74 -3.00 7.13
N LYS A 85 -22.85 -3.90 8.12
CA LYS A 85 -23.31 -5.27 7.92
C LYS A 85 -24.74 -5.39 7.39
N ASP A 86 -25.55 -4.36 7.57
CA ASP A 86 -26.94 -4.29 7.11
C ASP A 86 -27.09 -3.58 5.74
N LEU A 87 -25.95 -3.37 5.02
CA LEU A 87 -25.86 -2.60 3.78
C LEU A 87 -26.28 -1.12 3.91
N THR A 88 -26.32 -0.58 5.12
CA THR A 88 -26.49 0.87 5.27
C THR A 88 -25.26 1.59 4.74
N GLY A 89 -25.39 2.27 3.61
CA GLY A 89 -24.27 2.99 2.98
C GLY A 89 -23.95 4.29 3.72
N TYR A 90 -22.70 4.55 4.08
CA TYR A 90 -22.22 5.78 4.73
C TYR A 90 -21.45 6.67 3.78
N LEU A 91 -20.84 6.10 2.76
CA LEU A 91 -20.15 6.82 1.70
C LEU A 91 -20.37 6.06 0.39
N GLN A 92 -20.76 6.79 -0.64
CA GLN A 92 -20.94 6.22 -1.96
C GLN A 92 -20.42 7.17 -3.02
N PHE A 93 -19.56 6.66 -3.89
CA PHE A 93 -19.12 7.34 -5.10
C PHE A 93 -19.63 6.56 -6.32
N ALA A 94 -20.18 7.29 -7.28
CA ALA A 94 -20.50 6.69 -8.57
C ALA A 94 -19.21 6.34 -9.32
N LYS A 95 -19.33 5.45 -10.29
CA LYS A 95 -18.23 5.12 -11.20
C LYS A 95 -17.73 6.39 -11.90
N GLY A 96 -16.41 6.56 -11.96
CA GLY A 96 -15.78 7.66 -12.68
C GLY A 96 -15.96 7.49 -14.18
N GLU A 97 -16.34 8.56 -14.86
CA GLU A 97 -16.13 8.73 -16.31
C GLU A 97 -14.81 9.49 -16.49
N SER A 98 -14.14 9.31 -17.62
CA SER A 98 -12.81 9.91 -17.88
C SER A 98 -12.73 11.41 -17.62
N ASP A 99 -13.85 12.14 -17.79
CA ASP A 99 -13.96 13.59 -17.57
C ASP A 99 -14.31 13.99 -16.12
N ASN A 100 -14.78 13.03 -15.29
CA ASN A 100 -15.20 13.23 -13.90
C ASN A 100 -14.44 12.33 -12.91
N SER A 101 -13.28 11.80 -13.30
CA SER A 101 -12.49 10.94 -12.42
C SER A 101 -11.99 11.74 -11.21
N ARG A 102 -11.91 11.09 -10.05
CA ARG A 102 -11.32 11.64 -8.82
C ARG A 102 -9.80 11.83 -8.92
N GLY A 103 -9.19 11.44 -10.07
CA GLY A 103 -7.75 11.46 -10.27
C GLY A 103 -7.01 10.37 -9.50
N SER A 104 -7.69 9.26 -9.22
CA SER A 104 -7.13 8.11 -8.49
C SER A 104 -7.48 6.80 -9.21
N PRO A 105 -7.09 6.63 -10.50
CA PRO A 105 -7.39 5.43 -11.25
C PRO A 105 -6.76 4.20 -10.60
N GLU A 106 -7.49 3.09 -10.67
CA GLU A 106 -7.01 1.80 -10.17
C GLU A 106 -6.17 1.07 -11.22
N VAL A 107 -5.24 0.27 -10.75
CA VAL A 107 -4.44 -0.66 -11.56
C VAL A 107 -4.16 -1.92 -10.77
N ASP A 108 -4.17 -3.07 -11.42
CA ASP A 108 -3.83 -4.34 -10.78
C ASP A 108 -2.35 -4.33 -10.36
N ARG A 109 -2.06 -4.82 -9.15
CA ARG A 109 -0.69 -4.83 -8.60
C ARG A 109 0.30 -5.58 -9.47
N THR A 110 -0.14 -6.70 -10.05
CA THR A 110 0.67 -7.51 -10.97
C THR A 110 1.01 -6.75 -12.24
N VAL A 111 0.03 -6.03 -12.80
CA VAL A 111 0.20 -5.22 -14.00
C VAL A 111 1.15 -4.05 -13.73
N LEU A 112 0.98 -3.33 -12.64
CA LEU A 112 1.89 -2.23 -12.26
C LEU A 112 3.32 -2.74 -12.04
N ARG A 113 3.48 -3.88 -11.34
CA ARG A 113 4.80 -4.49 -11.14
C ARG A 113 5.44 -4.87 -12.46
N GLN A 114 4.70 -5.51 -13.38
CA GLN A 114 5.21 -5.91 -14.69
C GLN A 114 5.64 -4.71 -15.52
N LEU A 115 4.80 -3.67 -15.57
CA LEU A 115 5.12 -2.42 -16.27
C LEU A 115 6.44 -1.81 -15.78
N LEU A 116 6.67 -1.81 -14.47
CA LEU A 116 7.90 -1.30 -13.89
C LEU A 116 9.10 -2.21 -14.22
N LEU A 117 8.95 -3.53 -14.15
CA LEU A 117 10.00 -4.50 -14.51
C LEU A 117 10.41 -4.36 -15.97
N ASP A 118 9.45 -4.30 -16.89
CA ASP A 118 9.69 -4.18 -18.35
C ASP A 118 10.36 -2.85 -18.71
N SER A 119 10.22 -1.83 -17.88
CA SER A 119 10.87 -0.54 -18.05
C SER A 119 12.37 -0.53 -17.76
N LEU A 120 12.90 -1.61 -17.18
CA LEU A 120 14.30 -1.72 -16.77
C LEU A 120 15.13 -2.51 -17.80
N PRO A 121 16.36 -2.11 -18.09
CA PRO A 121 17.25 -2.87 -18.96
C PRO A 121 17.51 -4.29 -18.42
N PRO A 122 17.68 -5.29 -19.30
CA PRO A 122 18.09 -6.62 -18.87
C PRO A 122 19.37 -6.58 -18.02
N GLY A 123 19.41 -7.39 -16.97
CA GLY A 123 20.56 -7.45 -16.07
C GLY A 123 20.59 -6.39 -14.96
N THR A 124 19.62 -5.45 -14.94
CA THR A 124 19.49 -4.48 -13.83
C THR A 124 19.12 -5.18 -12.52
N ILE A 125 18.34 -6.26 -12.59
CA ILE A 125 17.89 -7.04 -11.43
C ILE A 125 18.67 -8.34 -11.33
N ARG A 126 19.20 -8.61 -10.16
CA ARG A 126 19.80 -9.89 -9.78
C ARG A 126 18.77 -10.69 -8.98
N TRP A 127 18.12 -11.62 -9.65
CA TRP A 127 17.11 -12.50 -9.08
C TRP A 127 17.74 -13.58 -8.19
N GLY A 128 16.95 -14.12 -7.24
CA GLY A 128 17.39 -15.15 -6.30
C GLY A 128 18.36 -14.66 -5.23
N HIS A 129 18.60 -13.35 -5.15
CA HIS A 129 19.51 -12.74 -4.18
C HIS A 129 18.78 -12.29 -2.91
N LYS A 130 18.38 -13.26 -2.09
CA LYS A 130 17.76 -12.95 -0.79
C LYS A 130 18.79 -12.41 0.19
N LEU A 131 18.66 -11.13 0.57
CA LEU A 131 19.52 -10.51 1.57
C LEU A 131 19.35 -11.19 2.92
N LEU A 132 20.45 -11.63 3.53
CA LEU A 132 20.50 -12.25 4.86
C LEU A 132 20.79 -11.20 5.94
N SER A 133 21.80 -10.36 5.71
CA SER A 133 22.20 -9.28 6.61
C SER A 133 22.99 -8.22 5.89
N VAL A 134 23.13 -7.06 6.55
CA VAL A 134 24.05 -5.98 6.19
C VAL A 134 25.09 -5.89 7.30
N SER A 135 26.32 -5.52 6.97
CA SER A 135 27.38 -5.23 7.94
C SER A 135 28.09 -3.92 7.60
N ASP A 136 28.96 -3.47 8.50
CA ASP A 136 29.73 -2.24 8.34
C ASP A 136 30.47 -2.20 7.00
N GLY A 137 30.63 -0.99 6.44
CA GLY A 137 31.20 -0.80 5.11
C GLY A 137 30.20 -1.08 3.97
N ASN A 138 28.89 -1.07 4.26
CA ASN A 138 27.82 -1.31 3.28
C ASN A 138 27.89 -2.68 2.60
N VAL A 139 28.36 -3.70 3.33
CA VAL A 139 28.53 -5.06 2.83
C VAL A 139 27.18 -5.79 2.92
N LEU A 140 26.72 -6.30 1.79
CA LEU A 140 25.48 -7.07 1.66
C LEU A 140 25.79 -8.56 1.65
N HIS A 141 25.21 -9.32 2.58
CA HIS A 141 25.42 -10.77 2.70
C HIS A 141 24.23 -11.52 2.12
N PHE A 142 24.49 -12.34 1.12
CA PHE A 142 23.55 -13.24 0.45
C PHE A 142 23.95 -14.70 0.68
N ALA A 143 23.04 -15.64 0.39
CA ALA A 143 23.38 -17.07 0.46
C ALA A 143 24.48 -17.47 -0.55
N GLN A 144 24.57 -16.75 -1.67
CA GLN A 144 25.54 -16.98 -2.75
C GLN A 144 26.91 -16.33 -2.50
N GLY A 145 27.04 -15.46 -1.50
CA GLY A 145 28.26 -14.73 -1.22
C GLY A 145 27.99 -13.31 -0.71
N ILE A 146 28.99 -12.47 -0.79
CA ILE A 146 28.92 -11.06 -0.37
C ILE A 146 29.05 -10.13 -1.58
N GLU A 147 28.36 -8.99 -1.49
CA GLU A 147 28.47 -7.88 -2.42
C GLU A 147 28.82 -6.60 -1.64
N GLN A 148 29.76 -5.81 -2.18
CA GLN A 148 30.32 -4.64 -1.51
C GLN A 148 30.78 -3.58 -2.50
N GLY A 149 31.23 -2.43 -2.00
CA GLY A 149 31.71 -1.33 -2.84
C GLY A 149 30.59 -0.40 -3.28
N PHE A 150 29.51 -0.34 -2.50
CA PHE A 150 28.40 0.58 -2.71
C PHE A 150 28.60 1.88 -1.93
N ASP A 151 28.44 3.00 -2.64
CA ASP A 151 28.42 4.33 -2.04
C ASP A 151 27.04 4.61 -1.38
N LEU A 152 25.99 3.94 -1.83
CA LEU A 152 24.64 4.04 -1.29
C LEU A 152 23.92 2.69 -1.37
N VAL A 153 23.29 2.28 -0.27
CA VAL A 153 22.36 1.15 -0.19
C VAL A 153 20.96 1.66 0.12
N VAL A 154 19.99 1.28 -0.70
CA VAL A 154 18.58 1.64 -0.49
C VAL A 154 17.78 0.38 -0.18
N GLY A 155 17.23 0.31 1.03
CA GLY A 155 16.30 -0.75 1.43
C GLY A 155 14.90 -0.50 0.89
N ALA A 156 14.49 -1.30 -0.09
CA ALA A 156 13.15 -1.38 -0.67
C ALA A 156 12.55 -2.79 -0.50
N ASP A 157 13.02 -3.52 0.54
CA ASP A 157 12.80 -4.93 0.79
C ASP A 157 11.56 -5.22 1.68
N GLY A 158 10.64 -4.26 1.70
CA GLY A 158 9.27 -4.42 2.19
C GLY A 158 9.16 -4.54 3.72
N ALA A 159 8.01 -5.04 4.16
CA ALA A 159 7.61 -5.10 5.56
C ALA A 159 8.66 -5.70 6.51
N TRP A 160 9.34 -6.75 6.06
CA TRP A 160 10.32 -7.50 6.87
C TRP A 160 11.76 -7.15 6.53
N SER A 161 12.01 -5.90 6.14
CA SER A 161 13.29 -5.37 5.68
C SER A 161 14.49 -5.85 6.51
N ARG A 162 15.46 -6.42 5.81
CA ARG A 162 16.77 -6.77 6.38
C ARG A 162 17.69 -5.55 6.48
N VAL A 163 17.52 -4.60 5.55
CA VAL A 163 18.25 -3.33 5.60
C VAL A 163 17.83 -2.53 6.83
N ARG A 164 16.53 -2.43 7.12
CA ARG A 164 16.04 -1.78 8.35
C ARG A 164 16.62 -2.43 9.61
N ARG A 165 16.73 -3.76 9.64
CA ARG A 165 17.29 -4.48 10.80
C ARG A 165 18.74 -4.09 11.13
N PHE A 166 19.50 -3.67 10.15
CA PHE A 166 20.85 -3.14 10.38
C PHE A 166 20.81 -1.76 11.02
N LEU A 167 19.89 -0.89 10.59
CA LEU A 167 19.78 0.48 11.07
C LEU A 167 19.15 0.58 12.47
N THR A 168 18.26 -0.35 12.84
CA THR A 168 17.48 -0.26 14.08
C THR A 168 16.96 -1.63 14.54
N PRO A 169 16.82 -1.86 15.86
CA PRO A 169 16.20 -3.06 16.39
C PRO A 169 14.68 -3.10 16.20
N GLU A 170 14.04 -1.99 15.79
CA GLU A 170 12.58 -1.91 15.64
C GLU A 170 12.04 -2.93 14.66
N ARG A 171 10.93 -3.56 15.04
CA ARG A 171 10.25 -4.59 14.23
C ARG A 171 8.79 -4.21 14.02
N PRO A 172 8.17 -4.65 12.90
CA PRO A 172 6.74 -4.53 12.76
C PRO A 172 6.00 -5.26 13.87
N SER A 173 4.98 -4.60 14.43
CA SER A 173 4.08 -5.16 15.42
C SER A 173 2.77 -5.61 14.76
N PHE A 174 2.18 -6.68 15.27
CA PHE A 174 0.88 -7.16 14.84
C PHE A 174 -0.22 -6.18 15.26
N CYS A 175 -1.13 -5.87 14.33
CA CYS A 175 -2.20 -4.89 14.57
C CYS A 175 -3.44 -5.49 15.24
N GLY A 176 -3.45 -6.79 15.55
CA GLY A 176 -4.64 -7.48 16.06
C GLY A 176 -5.70 -7.73 14.98
N ILE A 177 -5.33 -7.73 13.69
CA ILE A 177 -6.23 -7.99 12.56
C ILE A 177 -5.64 -9.09 11.69
N GLU A 178 -6.45 -10.09 11.45
CA GLU A 178 -6.17 -11.18 10.51
C GLU A 178 -7.01 -11.02 9.25
N GLY A 179 -6.45 -11.39 8.11
CA GLY A 179 -7.10 -11.29 6.81
C GLY A 179 -7.05 -12.60 6.05
N TYR A 180 -8.11 -12.87 5.33
CA TYR A 180 -8.25 -13.94 4.37
C TYR A 180 -8.75 -13.37 3.04
N ALA A 181 -8.14 -13.73 1.93
CA ALA A 181 -8.53 -13.24 0.62
C ALA A 181 -8.62 -14.38 -0.40
N PHE A 182 -9.57 -14.25 -1.31
CA PHE A 182 -9.77 -15.16 -2.44
C PHE A 182 -10.29 -14.39 -3.65
N ILE A 183 -10.35 -15.06 -4.81
CA ILE A 183 -10.78 -14.45 -6.07
C ILE A 183 -12.03 -15.14 -6.57
N ILE A 184 -13.02 -14.37 -7.03
CA ILE A 184 -14.17 -14.83 -7.79
C ILE A 184 -13.84 -14.59 -9.28
N PRO A 185 -13.51 -15.64 -10.05
CA PRO A 185 -13.18 -15.48 -11.46
C PRO A 185 -14.44 -15.16 -12.27
N ASP A 186 -14.29 -14.31 -13.31
CA ASP A 186 -15.39 -13.95 -14.21
C ASP A 186 -16.70 -13.61 -13.47
N ALA A 187 -16.59 -12.69 -12.51
CA ALA A 187 -17.64 -12.44 -11.52
C ALA A 187 -18.98 -12.01 -12.15
N ALA A 188 -18.94 -11.37 -13.32
CA ALA A 188 -20.17 -10.99 -14.03
C ALA A 188 -21.01 -12.21 -14.44
N GLN A 189 -20.39 -13.36 -14.70
CA GLN A 189 -21.08 -14.61 -15.07
C GLN A 189 -21.27 -15.52 -13.88
N THR A 190 -20.25 -15.68 -13.04
CA THR A 190 -20.25 -16.67 -11.94
C THR A 190 -20.95 -16.18 -10.69
N ALA A 191 -20.96 -14.86 -10.45
CA ALA A 191 -21.57 -14.21 -9.28
C ALA A 191 -22.17 -12.84 -9.66
N PRO A 192 -23.22 -12.79 -10.53
CA PRO A 192 -23.73 -11.52 -11.08
C PRO A 192 -24.23 -10.54 -10.01
N LYS A 193 -24.82 -11.00 -8.92
CA LYS A 193 -25.24 -10.13 -7.80
C LYS A 193 -24.04 -9.47 -7.11
N VAL A 194 -22.95 -10.22 -6.92
CA VAL A 194 -21.72 -9.69 -6.35
C VAL A 194 -21.11 -8.65 -7.29
N SER A 195 -21.09 -8.94 -8.60
CA SER A 195 -20.59 -8.02 -9.63
C SER A 195 -21.41 -6.71 -9.64
N GLU A 196 -22.72 -6.79 -9.51
CA GLU A 196 -23.61 -5.62 -9.42
C GLU A 196 -23.34 -4.81 -8.15
N LEU A 197 -23.19 -5.48 -7.01
CA LEU A 197 -22.95 -4.86 -5.71
C LEU A 197 -21.60 -4.13 -5.67
N VAL A 198 -20.55 -4.73 -6.21
CA VAL A 198 -19.20 -4.14 -6.31
C VAL A 198 -19.13 -3.04 -7.38
N ASN A 199 -20.02 -3.11 -8.37
CA ASN A 199 -20.22 -2.06 -9.40
C ASN A 199 -18.93 -1.61 -10.07
N ARG A 200 -18.08 -2.55 -10.49
CA ARG A 200 -16.78 -2.32 -11.17
C ARG A 200 -15.68 -1.66 -10.33
N GLY A 201 -15.97 -1.25 -9.12
CA GLY A 201 -15.05 -0.59 -8.19
C GLY A 201 -14.81 -1.39 -6.92
N SER A 202 -15.09 -0.77 -5.76
CA SER A 202 -14.83 -1.33 -4.45
C SER A 202 -16.04 -1.25 -3.52
N LEU A 203 -16.31 -2.35 -2.83
CA LEU A 203 -17.24 -2.45 -1.72
C LEU A 203 -16.45 -2.64 -0.42
N TYR A 204 -16.69 -1.82 0.59
CA TYR A 204 -16.10 -1.94 1.94
C TYR A 204 -17.21 -1.97 2.98
N ALA A 205 -17.52 -3.15 3.50
CA ALA A 205 -18.48 -3.34 4.58
C ALA A 205 -17.74 -3.59 5.90
N TYR A 206 -18.10 -2.84 6.95
CA TYR A 206 -17.49 -2.94 8.27
C TYR A 206 -18.54 -3.10 9.34
N SER A 207 -18.35 -3.97 10.31
CA SER A 207 -19.13 -4.02 11.56
C SER A 207 -18.42 -4.91 12.60
N ASP A 208 -18.56 -4.53 13.87
CA ASP A 208 -18.20 -5.37 15.02
C ASP A 208 -16.78 -5.97 14.97
N GLY A 209 -15.79 -5.15 14.58
CA GLY A 209 -14.39 -5.58 14.43
C GLY A 209 -14.12 -6.47 13.22
N LYS A 210 -15.07 -6.56 12.29
CA LYS A 210 -14.98 -7.37 11.06
C LYS A 210 -15.12 -6.48 9.83
N ALA A 211 -14.55 -6.93 8.71
CA ALA A 211 -14.77 -6.31 7.41
C ALA A 211 -14.89 -7.36 6.31
N LEU A 212 -15.76 -7.08 5.35
CA LEU A 212 -15.90 -7.80 4.11
C LEU A 212 -15.74 -6.81 2.97
N MET A 213 -14.77 -7.07 2.10
CA MET A 213 -14.40 -6.16 1.01
C MET A 213 -14.44 -6.91 -0.31
N GLY A 214 -15.00 -6.29 -1.33
CA GLY A 214 -14.96 -6.76 -2.72
C GLY A 214 -14.32 -5.70 -3.59
N GLN A 215 -13.32 -6.07 -4.39
CA GLN A 215 -12.67 -5.18 -5.35
C GLN A 215 -12.61 -5.85 -6.71
N GLN A 216 -13.15 -5.21 -7.73
CA GLN A 216 -13.06 -5.73 -9.09
C GLN A 216 -11.65 -5.53 -9.64
N LEU A 217 -11.12 -6.58 -10.30
CA LEU A 217 -9.82 -6.56 -10.98
C LEU A 217 -9.99 -6.23 -12.47
N GLY A 218 -8.90 -5.97 -13.14
CA GLY A 218 -8.88 -5.58 -14.56
C GLY A 218 -9.38 -6.67 -15.52
N ASP A 219 -9.27 -7.94 -15.14
CA ASP A 219 -9.74 -9.10 -15.91
C ASP A 219 -11.24 -9.43 -15.68
N GLY A 220 -11.94 -8.63 -14.87
CA GLY A 220 -13.36 -8.85 -14.55
C GLY A 220 -13.58 -9.78 -13.35
N SER A 221 -12.53 -10.36 -12.78
CA SER A 221 -12.62 -11.07 -11.51
C SER A 221 -12.84 -10.11 -10.33
N ILE A 222 -13.29 -10.62 -9.19
CA ILE A 222 -13.44 -9.85 -7.96
C ILE A 222 -12.56 -10.48 -6.88
N GLN A 223 -11.64 -9.71 -6.34
CA GLN A 223 -10.95 -10.10 -5.12
C GLN A 223 -11.84 -9.80 -3.91
N VAL A 224 -12.14 -10.83 -3.15
CA VAL A 224 -12.81 -10.71 -1.85
C VAL A 224 -11.75 -10.77 -0.75
N SER A 225 -11.84 -9.86 0.20
CA SER A 225 -10.99 -9.85 1.39
C SER A 225 -11.85 -9.79 2.64
N VAL A 226 -11.63 -10.73 3.52
CA VAL A 226 -12.27 -10.83 4.83
C VAL A 226 -11.24 -10.41 5.88
N TYR A 227 -11.61 -9.55 6.80
CA TYR A 227 -10.78 -9.17 7.94
C TYR A 227 -11.53 -9.33 9.23
N THR A 228 -10.84 -9.83 10.26
CA THR A 228 -11.39 -9.97 11.62
C THR A 228 -10.34 -9.49 12.63
N THR A 229 -10.80 -8.84 13.69
CA THR A 229 -9.95 -8.58 14.85
C THR A 229 -9.68 -9.90 15.58
N GLU A 230 -8.50 -10.01 16.18
CA GLU A 230 -8.07 -11.20 16.91
C GLU A 230 -9.10 -11.56 18.00
N SER A 231 -9.59 -12.80 17.94
CA SER A 231 -10.36 -13.43 19.02
C SER A 231 -9.71 -14.76 19.39
N GLN A 232 -10.02 -15.31 20.57
CA GLN A 232 -9.47 -16.60 21.01
C GLN A 232 -9.75 -17.77 20.04
N ASP A 233 -10.77 -17.60 19.17
CA ASP A 233 -11.15 -18.58 18.16
C ASP A 233 -10.38 -18.45 16.83
N ASN A 234 -9.59 -17.38 16.63
CA ASN A 234 -8.94 -17.10 15.34
C ASN A 234 -7.66 -17.89 15.10
N ASP A 235 -6.98 -18.44 16.11
CA ASP A 235 -5.83 -19.33 15.90
C ASP A 235 -6.21 -20.55 15.04
N ALA A 236 -7.48 -20.95 15.07
CA ALA A 236 -8.02 -22.02 14.23
C ALA A 236 -8.10 -21.63 12.74
N LEU A 237 -8.30 -20.36 12.40
CA LEU A 237 -8.37 -19.90 10.99
C LEU A 237 -7.07 -20.08 10.22
N PHE A 238 -5.92 -19.92 10.90
CA PHE A 238 -4.59 -20.10 10.27
C PHE A 238 -4.13 -21.56 10.22
N SER A 239 -4.70 -22.42 11.06
CA SER A 239 -4.35 -23.85 11.14
C SER A 239 -5.33 -24.76 10.41
N ALA A 240 -6.53 -24.27 10.04
CA ALA A 240 -7.57 -25.03 9.37
C ALA A 240 -7.26 -25.23 7.87
N ASP A 241 -7.74 -26.36 7.31
CA ASP A 241 -7.85 -26.52 5.86
C ASP A 241 -8.83 -25.47 5.29
N ASP A 242 -8.81 -25.30 3.96
CA ASP A 242 -9.55 -24.23 3.28
C ASP A 242 -11.05 -24.37 3.43
N GLU A 243 -11.60 -25.57 3.46
CA GLU A 243 -13.04 -25.81 3.63
C GLU A 243 -13.49 -25.47 5.06
N SER A 244 -12.75 -25.94 6.06
CA SER A 244 -13.01 -25.62 7.47
C SER A 244 -12.93 -24.11 7.72
N ARG A 245 -11.97 -23.44 7.10
CA ARG A 245 -11.78 -21.98 7.18
C ARG A 245 -12.97 -21.24 6.61
N ARG A 246 -13.45 -21.60 5.42
CA ARG A 246 -14.65 -20.99 4.79
C ARG A 246 -15.90 -21.15 5.66
N HIS A 247 -16.14 -22.34 6.19
CA HIS A 247 -17.26 -22.58 7.10
C HIS A 247 -17.18 -21.74 8.38
N GLN A 248 -15.98 -21.53 8.89
CA GLN A 248 -15.76 -20.72 10.08
C GLN A 248 -15.98 -19.22 9.79
N ILE A 249 -15.50 -18.71 8.65
CA ILE A 249 -15.77 -17.36 8.17
C ILE A 249 -17.29 -17.17 7.98
N ALA A 250 -17.96 -18.06 7.26
CA ALA A 250 -19.40 -17.96 7.03
C ALA A 250 -20.20 -17.89 8.35
N ARG A 251 -19.79 -18.63 9.38
CA ARG A 251 -20.42 -18.56 10.71
C ARG A 251 -20.19 -17.22 11.40
N GLN A 252 -18.99 -16.66 11.30
CA GLN A 252 -18.67 -15.36 11.92
C GLN A 252 -19.43 -14.19 11.29
N PHE A 253 -19.83 -14.31 10.04
CA PHE A 253 -20.57 -13.30 9.29
C PHE A 253 -22.07 -13.62 9.15
N SER A 254 -22.60 -14.65 9.83
CA SER A 254 -23.97 -15.16 9.65
C SER A 254 -25.09 -14.14 9.94
N ASP A 255 -24.76 -13.07 10.67
CA ASP A 255 -25.66 -11.97 11.00
C ASP A 255 -25.56 -10.77 10.02
N TRP A 256 -24.82 -10.93 8.92
CA TRP A 256 -24.66 -9.90 7.89
C TRP A 256 -25.76 -10.02 6.82
N ALA A 257 -26.03 -8.91 6.11
CA ALA A 257 -27.04 -8.88 5.05
C ALA A 257 -26.80 -10.00 4.01
N PRO A 258 -27.87 -10.67 3.53
CA PRO A 258 -27.75 -11.78 2.58
C PRO A 258 -26.95 -11.41 1.33
N GLU A 259 -27.05 -10.18 0.84
CA GLU A 259 -26.34 -9.68 -0.33
C GLU A 259 -24.82 -9.61 -0.08
N LEU A 260 -24.40 -9.30 1.16
CA LEU A 260 -22.98 -9.32 1.56
C LEU A 260 -22.47 -10.76 1.67
N LEU A 261 -23.30 -11.70 2.13
CA LEU A 261 -22.94 -13.12 2.23
C LEU A 261 -22.71 -13.76 0.86
N GLU A 262 -23.31 -13.24 -0.20
CA GLU A 262 -23.06 -13.67 -1.57
C GLU A 262 -21.55 -13.56 -1.96
N LEU A 263 -20.80 -12.61 -1.35
CA LEU A 263 -19.35 -12.53 -1.55
C LEU A 263 -18.60 -13.73 -0.99
N LEU A 264 -19.16 -14.44 -0.01
CA LEU A 264 -18.53 -15.61 0.63
C LEU A 264 -18.94 -16.94 -0.02
N ALA A 265 -19.95 -16.93 -0.91
CA ALA A 265 -20.52 -18.14 -1.50
C ALA A 265 -19.65 -18.80 -2.59
N PRO A 266 -18.94 -18.06 -3.48
CA PRO A 266 -18.19 -18.67 -4.57
C PRO A 266 -16.96 -19.43 -4.08
N THR A 267 -16.63 -20.49 -4.80
CA THR A 267 -15.40 -21.26 -4.59
C THR A 267 -14.30 -20.70 -5.49
N SER A 268 -13.17 -20.36 -4.90
CA SER A 268 -11.96 -19.96 -5.61
C SER A 268 -10.83 -20.95 -5.31
N GLU A 269 -9.95 -21.13 -6.29
CA GLU A 269 -8.73 -21.95 -6.13
C GLU A 269 -7.57 -21.17 -5.48
N TYR A 270 -7.68 -19.83 -5.43
CA TYR A 270 -6.62 -18.96 -4.90
C TYR A 270 -7.05 -18.37 -3.57
N GLU A 271 -6.30 -18.72 -2.54
CA GLU A 271 -6.55 -18.27 -1.18
C GLU A 271 -5.26 -17.76 -0.54
N MET A 272 -5.35 -16.66 0.17
CA MET A 272 -4.23 -16.05 0.87
C MET A 272 -4.64 -15.63 2.28
N THR A 273 -3.92 -16.12 3.27
CA THR A 273 -4.04 -15.64 4.65
C THR A 273 -2.93 -14.65 4.95
N ARG A 274 -3.23 -13.62 5.73
CA ARG A 274 -2.24 -12.64 6.16
C ARG A 274 -2.59 -12.05 7.52
N ARG A 275 -1.58 -11.78 8.32
CA ARG A 275 -1.67 -10.94 9.52
C ARG A 275 -1.26 -9.52 9.16
N ILE A 276 -1.97 -8.53 9.68
CA ILE A 276 -1.68 -7.13 9.41
C ILE A 276 -0.67 -6.62 10.43
N TYR A 277 0.42 -6.05 9.92
CA TYR A 277 1.51 -5.50 10.72
C TYR A 277 1.73 -4.03 10.41
N THR A 278 2.29 -3.31 11.37
CA THR A 278 2.65 -1.89 11.26
C THR A 278 3.96 -1.59 11.96
N LEU A 279 4.65 -0.57 11.52
CA LEU A 279 5.67 0.12 12.32
C LEU A 279 4.99 1.19 13.18
N PRO A 280 5.60 1.61 14.30
CA PRO A 280 5.06 2.69 15.12
C PRO A 280 4.82 3.96 14.32
N VAL A 281 3.74 4.69 14.63
CA VAL A 281 3.45 5.98 14.00
C VAL A 281 4.58 6.96 14.29
N GLY A 282 5.13 7.53 13.22
CA GLY A 282 6.30 8.42 13.31
C GLY A 282 7.61 7.69 13.54
N PHE A 283 7.68 6.40 13.21
CA PHE A 283 8.92 5.63 13.20
C PHE A 283 10.02 6.36 12.42
N GLN A 284 11.22 6.35 12.99
CA GLN A 284 12.44 6.90 12.41
C GLN A 284 13.60 5.96 12.75
N TRP A 285 14.62 5.96 11.92
CA TRP A 285 15.87 5.26 12.18
C TRP A 285 17.01 6.26 12.40
N PRO A 286 18.07 5.88 13.11
CA PRO A 286 19.29 6.68 13.19
C PRO A 286 19.86 6.89 11.80
N GLY A 287 20.29 8.12 11.48
CA GLY A 287 20.93 8.41 10.20
C GLY A 287 22.17 7.54 9.98
N HIS A 288 22.37 7.11 8.75
CA HIS A 288 23.54 6.37 8.31
C HIS A 288 24.14 7.04 7.06
N PRO A 289 25.48 7.20 6.96
CA PRO A 289 26.09 7.99 5.89
C PRO A 289 25.86 7.44 4.48
N ALA A 290 25.47 6.19 4.34
CA ALA A 290 25.35 5.51 3.05
C ALA A 290 24.19 4.51 2.95
N ILE A 291 23.26 4.47 3.90
CA ILE A 291 22.12 3.53 3.87
C ILE A 291 20.85 4.27 4.24
N THR A 292 19.80 4.07 3.44
CA THR A 292 18.46 4.60 3.70
C THR A 292 17.36 3.60 3.34
N LEU A 293 16.10 3.92 3.65
CA LEU A 293 14.92 3.08 3.43
C LEU A 293 13.86 3.83 2.63
N VAL A 294 13.05 3.08 1.87
CA VAL A 294 11.89 3.57 1.11
C VAL A 294 10.72 2.59 1.21
N GLY A 295 9.49 3.09 1.05
CA GLY A 295 8.27 2.29 1.05
C GLY A 295 8.06 1.53 2.37
N ASP A 296 7.52 0.30 2.30
CA ASP A 296 7.21 -0.50 3.49
C ASP A 296 8.45 -0.83 4.36
N ALA A 297 9.64 -0.78 3.80
CA ALA A 297 10.86 -0.89 4.58
C ALA A 297 11.03 0.30 5.54
N ALA A 298 10.58 1.49 5.14
CA ALA A 298 10.66 2.73 5.90
C ALA A 298 9.44 2.97 6.80
N HIS A 299 8.22 2.68 6.32
CA HIS A 299 6.99 3.15 6.96
C HIS A 299 5.80 2.20 6.81
N LEU A 300 6.03 0.90 7.01
CA LEU A 300 4.95 -0.10 6.99
C LEU A 300 3.73 0.38 7.80
N MET A 301 2.56 0.31 7.18
CA MET A 301 1.29 0.73 7.77
C MET A 301 0.16 -0.23 7.38
N PRO A 302 -0.97 -0.25 8.13
CA PRO A 302 -2.15 -1.02 7.73
C PRO A 302 -2.67 -0.58 6.36
N PRO A 303 -3.23 -1.47 5.53
CA PRO A 303 -3.59 -1.16 4.14
C PRO A 303 -4.88 -0.34 3.98
N PHE A 304 -5.60 -0.07 5.07
CA PHE A 304 -6.99 0.41 5.05
C PHE A 304 -7.19 1.87 4.60
N ALA A 305 -6.11 2.63 4.36
CA ALA A 305 -6.17 3.98 3.83
C ALA A 305 -5.72 4.10 2.36
N GLY A 306 -5.20 3.02 1.75
CA GLY A 306 -4.74 3.02 0.36
C GLY A 306 -3.46 3.83 0.08
N GLU A 307 -2.72 4.27 1.12
CA GLU A 307 -1.63 5.23 0.96
C GLU A 307 -0.23 4.62 0.76
N GLY A 308 -0.06 3.32 1.00
CA GLY A 308 1.27 2.69 1.07
C GLY A 308 2.10 2.84 -0.20
N VAL A 309 1.53 2.50 -1.35
CA VAL A 309 2.22 2.60 -2.65
C VAL A 309 2.45 4.04 -3.06
N ASN A 310 1.48 4.93 -2.83
CA ASN A 310 1.56 6.35 -3.15
C ASN A 310 2.70 7.03 -2.39
N LEU A 311 2.79 6.77 -1.09
CA LEU A 311 3.87 7.27 -0.24
C LEU A 311 5.23 6.68 -0.65
N GLY A 312 5.31 5.37 -0.94
CA GLY A 312 6.54 4.74 -1.43
C GLY A 312 7.00 5.31 -2.78
N PHE A 313 6.07 5.67 -3.67
CA PHE A 313 6.39 6.31 -4.95
C PHE A 313 6.84 7.76 -4.74
N GLU A 314 6.25 8.48 -3.80
CA GLU A 314 6.73 9.81 -3.41
C GLU A 314 8.15 9.74 -2.81
N ASP A 315 8.45 8.73 -1.98
CA ASP A 315 9.80 8.53 -1.44
C ASP A 315 10.84 8.43 -2.55
N VAL A 316 10.62 7.55 -3.53
CA VAL A 316 11.61 7.32 -4.59
C VAL A 316 11.70 8.48 -5.57
N MET A 317 10.61 9.21 -5.77
CA MET A 317 10.62 10.44 -6.53
C MET A 317 11.52 11.50 -5.86
N LYS A 318 11.36 11.71 -4.56
CA LYS A 318 12.17 12.64 -3.75
C LYS A 318 13.62 12.19 -3.61
N LEU A 319 13.84 10.88 -3.35
CA LEU A 319 15.19 10.33 -3.25
C LEU A 319 15.94 10.43 -4.59
N SER A 320 15.26 10.17 -5.71
CA SER A 320 15.87 10.32 -7.04
C SER A 320 16.27 11.78 -7.33
N ASP A 321 15.50 12.76 -6.86
CA ASP A 321 15.85 14.18 -6.97
C ASP A 321 17.08 14.52 -6.10
N ALA A 322 17.11 14.01 -4.87
CA ALA A 322 18.24 14.21 -3.97
C ALA A 322 19.54 13.61 -4.55
N ILE A 323 19.47 12.37 -5.09
CA ILE A 323 20.62 11.72 -5.74
C ILE A 323 21.09 12.51 -6.96
N ARG A 324 20.19 12.99 -7.81
CA ARG A 324 20.52 13.86 -8.94
C ARG A 324 21.15 15.16 -8.48
N GLY A 325 20.60 15.77 -7.43
CA GLY A 325 21.16 16.95 -6.79
C GLY A 325 22.59 16.74 -6.31
N PHE A 326 22.88 15.59 -5.67
CA PHE A 326 24.24 15.23 -5.25
C PHE A 326 25.21 15.12 -6.42
N ILE A 327 24.81 14.46 -7.51
CA ILE A 327 25.67 14.26 -8.70
C ILE A 327 26.06 15.59 -9.38
N ILE A 328 25.20 16.60 -9.33
CA ILE A 328 25.49 17.94 -9.89
C ILE A 328 26.16 18.88 -8.86
N GLY A 329 26.50 18.40 -7.67
CA GLY A 329 27.21 19.16 -6.65
C GLY A 329 26.34 19.97 -5.70
N GLY A 330 25.05 19.67 -5.61
CA GLY A 330 24.13 20.31 -4.68
C GLY A 330 24.27 19.87 -3.22
N TYR A 331 25.04 18.80 -2.97
CA TYR A 331 25.38 18.29 -1.63
C TYR A 331 26.87 17.94 -1.59
N SER A 332 27.50 18.11 -0.43
CA SER A 332 28.93 17.83 -0.26
C SER A 332 29.21 16.34 -0.05
N THR A 333 28.26 15.60 0.56
CA THR A 333 28.40 14.16 0.86
C THR A 333 27.07 13.44 0.65
N VAL A 334 27.14 12.12 0.50
CA VAL A 334 25.93 11.25 0.51
C VAL A 334 25.20 11.37 1.85
N ASP A 335 25.90 11.44 2.96
CA ASP A 335 25.33 11.63 4.30
C ASP A 335 24.48 12.92 4.41
N GLU A 336 25.00 14.04 3.92
CA GLU A 336 24.25 15.31 3.89
C GLU A 336 22.97 15.18 3.05
N MET A 337 23.07 14.59 1.87
CA MET A 337 21.94 14.33 0.98
C MET A 337 20.87 13.48 1.67
N LEU A 338 21.29 12.37 2.32
CA LEU A 338 20.37 11.46 3.01
C LEU A 338 19.67 12.13 4.18
N ARG A 339 20.38 12.92 4.99
CA ARG A 339 19.75 13.66 6.12
C ARG A 339 18.67 14.62 5.65
N VAL A 340 18.86 15.30 4.53
CA VAL A 340 17.85 16.19 3.96
C VAL A 340 16.65 15.40 3.47
N TYR A 341 16.87 14.31 2.73
CA TYR A 341 15.81 13.42 2.27
C TYR A 341 15.03 12.80 3.43
N GLU A 342 15.71 12.20 4.40
CA GLU A 342 15.08 11.48 5.52
C GLU A 342 14.25 12.40 6.41
N LYS A 343 14.68 13.64 6.63
CA LYS A 343 13.90 14.63 7.38
C LYS A 343 12.52 14.89 6.75
N ASP A 344 12.44 14.98 5.43
CA ASP A 344 11.18 15.12 4.69
C ASP A 344 10.40 13.79 4.71
N ALA A 345 11.07 12.66 4.44
CA ALA A 345 10.46 11.34 4.42
C ALA A 345 9.78 10.99 5.74
N PHE A 346 10.41 11.27 6.89
CA PHE A 346 9.83 11.01 8.21
C PHE A 346 8.54 11.81 8.46
N GLN A 347 8.47 13.04 7.97
CA GLN A 347 7.26 13.87 8.11
C GLN A 347 6.11 13.32 7.26
N ARG A 348 6.38 12.93 6.02
CA ARG A 348 5.40 12.32 5.11
C ARG A 348 4.93 10.97 5.65
N ALA A 349 5.86 10.11 6.03
CA ALA A 349 5.60 8.80 6.61
C ALA A 349 4.68 8.89 7.84
N ARG A 350 4.99 9.80 8.77
CA ARG A 350 4.17 10.02 9.97
C ARG A 350 2.72 10.38 9.61
N ARG A 351 2.51 11.26 8.63
CA ARG A 351 1.15 11.65 8.21
C ARG A 351 0.37 10.47 7.61
N GLY A 352 1.01 9.68 6.73
CA GLY A 352 0.40 8.48 6.15
C GLY A 352 0.08 7.42 7.20
N GLN A 353 0.99 7.20 8.16
CA GLN A 353 0.78 6.28 9.27
C GLN A 353 -0.33 6.74 10.22
N GLU A 354 -0.41 8.06 10.56
CA GLU A 354 -1.49 8.64 11.36
C GLU A 354 -2.86 8.42 10.70
N LEU A 355 -2.95 8.58 9.37
CA LEU A 355 -4.17 8.30 8.62
C LEU A 355 -4.51 6.80 8.69
N SER A 356 -3.58 5.94 8.28
CA SER A 356 -3.80 4.51 8.10
C SER A 356 -4.16 3.80 9.41
N VAL A 357 -3.39 4.08 10.49
CA VAL A 357 -3.68 3.56 11.82
C VAL A 357 -4.99 4.15 12.36
N GLY A 358 -5.25 5.43 12.10
CA GLY A 358 -6.50 6.07 12.51
C GLY A 358 -7.74 5.47 11.83
N VAL A 359 -7.68 5.19 10.53
CA VAL A 359 -8.75 4.49 9.78
C VAL A 359 -8.97 3.10 10.37
N MET A 360 -7.91 2.35 10.62
CA MET A 360 -7.98 1.04 11.28
C MET A 360 -8.70 1.12 12.63
N GLN A 361 -8.33 2.08 13.49
CA GLN A 361 -8.95 2.27 14.79
C GLN A 361 -10.43 2.66 14.67
N ASP A 362 -10.75 3.56 13.75
CA ASP A 362 -12.13 4.03 13.54
C ASP A 362 -13.04 2.91 13.03
N MET A 363 -12.56 1.99 12.18
CA MET A 363 -13.39 0.97 11.54
C MET A 363 -13.40 -0.39 12.24
N PHE A 364 -12.30 -0.80 12.87
CA PHE A 364 -12.19 -2.13 13.49
C PHE A 364 -12.31 -2.11 15.01
N PHE A 365 -11.84 -1.03 15.67
CA PHE A 365 -11.72 -1.00 17.13
C PHE A 365 -12.67 0.00 17.81
N THR A 366 -13.52 0.68 17.02
CA THR A 366 -14.55 1.56 17.59
C THR A 366 -15.88 0.83 17.66
N PRO A 367 -16.48 0.68 18.85
CA PRO A 367 -17.78 0.02 18.99
C PRO A 367 -18.86 0.70 18.14
N GLY A 368 -19.63 -0.09 17.41
CA GLY A 368 -20.69 0.37 16.52
C GLY A 368 -20.21 1.06 15.23
N ALA A 369 -18.94 0.86 14.86
CA ALA A 369 -18.43 1.32 13.56
C ALA A 369 -19.15 0.57 12.40
N PRO A 370 -19.31 1.22 11.25
CA PRO A 370 -18.90 2.59 10.89
C PRO A 370 -19.83 3.70 11.42
N ARG A 371 -21.07 3.36 11.86
CA ARG A 371 -22.10 4.33 12.26
C ARG A 371 -21.59 5.34 13.31
N THR A 372 -20.79 4.90 14.27
CA THR A 372 -20.29 5.74 15.38
C THR A 372 -18.97 6.43 15.07
N SER A 373 -18.30 6.08 13.98
CA SER A 373 -16.93 6.54 13.68
C SER A 373 -16.78 7.27 12.34
N ILE A 374 -17.81 7.27 11.50
CA ILE A 374 -17.72 7.78 10.13
C ILE A 374 -17.32 9.27 10.07
N GLU A 375 -17.78 10.11 11.01
CA GLU A 375 -17.39 11.51 11.09
C GLU A 375 -15.89 11.68 11.34
N ARG A 376 -15.31 10.90 12.26
CA ARG A 376 -13.87 10.93 12.54
C ARG A 376 -13.08 10.42 11.34
N TRP A 377 -13.54 9.37 10.70
CA TRP A 377 -12.96 8.81 9.49
C TRP A 377 -12.91 9.88 8.37
N MET A 378 -14.00 10.58 8.12
CA MET A 378 -14.08 11.67 7.15
C MET A 378 -13.11 12.82 7.49
N ILE A 379 -13.09 13.24 8.76
CA ILE A 379 -12.20 14.31 9.23
C ILE A 379 -10.73 13.94 9.03
N ARG A 380 -10.35 12.67 9.27
CA ARG A 380 -8.97 12.18 9.05
C ARG A 380 -8.56 12.29 7.58
N HIS A 381 -9.41 11.88 6.66
CA HIS A 381 -9.15 11.96 5.22
C HIS A 381 -9.03 13.42 4.76
N VAL A 382 -9.91 14.30 5.23
CA VAL A 382 -9.83 15.74 4.94
C VAL A 382 -8.53 16.33 5.49
N ARG A 383 -8.17 15.99 6.75
CA ARG A 383 -6.91 16.43 7.38
C ARG A 383 -5.68 16.01 6.60
N TYR A 384 -5.68 14.79 6.07
CA TYR A 384 -4.55 14.27 5.31
C TYR A 384 -4.35 15.02 3.98
N ARG A 385 -5.44 15.35 3.29
CA ARG A 385 -5.42 16.01 1.98
C ARG A 385 -5.15 17.51 2.04
N ILE A 386 -5.46 18.17 3.15
CA ILE A 386 -5.31 19.62 3.31
C ILE A 386 -3.98 19.94 4.01
N HIS A 387 -3.35 21.05 3.62
CA HIS A 387 -2.12 21.51 4.27
C HIS A 387 -2.36 21.76 5.77
N PRO A 388 -1.44 21.36 6.67
CA PRO A 388 -1.67 21.40 8.13
C PRO A 388 -2.11 22.75 8.70
N TRP A 389 -1.56 23.88 8.23
CA TRP A 389 -1.98 25.21 8.71
C TRP A 389 -3.39 25.56 8.27
N ALA A 390 -3.75 25.24 7.00
CA ALA A 390 -5.09 25.48 6.48
C ALA A 390 -6.13 24.63 7.23
N PHE A 391 -5.80 23.35 7.50
CA PHE A 391 -6.66 22.49 8.29
C PHE A 391 -6.91 23.04 9.70
N ARG A 392 -5.89 23.59 10.39
CA ARG A 392 -6.07 24.18 11.72
C ARG A 392 -7.09 25.31 11.73
N ILE A 393 -7.09 26.15 10.69
CA ILE A 393 -8.02 27.28 10.56
C ILE A 393 -9.42 26.78 10.19
N LEU A 394 -9.52 25.83 9.25
CA LEU A 394 -10.79 25.37 8.70
C LEU A 394 -11.45 24.27 9.55
N TYR A 395 -10.72 23.67 10.51
CA TYR A 395 -11.20 22.53 11.30
C TYR A 395 -12.57 22.73 11.95
N PRO A 396 -12.88 23.85 12.62
CA PRO A 396 -14.22 24.03 13.22
C PRO A 396 -15.34 23.97 12.18
N VAL A 397 -15.13 24.58 11.03
CA VAL A 397 -16.12 24.59 9.94
C VAL A 397 -16.27 23.20 9.33
N ILE A 398 -15.15 22.53 9.04
CA ILE A 398 -15.14 21.16 8.50
C ILE A 398 -15.84 20.20 9.46
N ALA A 399 -15.47 20.21 10.74
CA ALA A 399 -16.04 19.33 11.73
C ALA A 399 -17.55 19.54 11.90
N VAL A 400 -17.99 20.79 12.08
CA VAL A 400 -19.41 21.12 12.22
C VAL A 400 -20.22 20.62 11.01
N ASN A 401 -19.75 20.86 9.79
CA ASN A 401 -20.47 20.43 8.60
C ASN A 401 -20.54 18.89 8.50
N ILE A 402 -19.44 18.18 8.76
CA ILE A 402 -19.42 16.72 8.72
C ILE A 402 -20.34 16.13 9.79
N TYR A 403 -20.30 16.65 11.03
CA TYR A 403 -21.17 16.16 12.11
C TYR A 403 -22.64 16.47 11.85
N ILE A 404 -23.00 17.67 11.35
CA ILE A 404 -24.38 18.00 10.99
C ILE A 404 -24.87 17.09 9.86
N PHE A 405 -24.07 16.92 8.81
CA PHE A 405 -24.42 16.05 7.68
C PHE A 405 -24.75 14.64 8.15
N TYR A 406 -23.83 14.00 8.90
CA TYR A 406 -24.04 12.64 9.36
C TYR A 406 -25.10 12.52 10.46
N PHE A 407 -25.30 13.55 11.29
CA PHE A 407 -26.41 13.58 12.23
C PHE A 407 -27.75 13.52 11.51
N LEU A 408 -27.97 14.39 10.53
CA LEU A 408 -29.18 14.39 9.72
C LEU A 408 -29.32 13.08 8.93
N TYR A 409 -28.25 12.62 8.31
CA TYR A 409 -28.23 11.37 7.56
C TYR A 409 -28.68 10.16 8.41
N LYS A 410 -28.18 10.06 9.65
CA LYS A 410 -28.50 8.98 10.59
C LYS A 410 -29.90 9.07 11.19
N LEU A 411 -30.56 10.23 11.13
CA LEU A 411 -31.95 10.39 11.57
C LEU A 411 -32.96 9.82 10.56
N PHE A 412 -32.61 9.81 9.29
CA PHE A 412 -33.50 9.39 8.20
C PHE A 412 -33.20 7.96 7.67
N ARG A 413 -32.24 7.31 8.27
CA ARG A 413 -31.84 5.91 8.02
C ARG A 413 -31.63 5.17 9.33
#